data_a7afc9f676b3a26d33226189f03d4cf8
#
_entry.id   a7afc9f676b3a26d33226189f03d4cf8
#
_cell.length_a   1.000
_cell.length_b   1.000
_cell.length_c   1.000
_cell.angle_alpha   90.00
_cell.angle_beta   90.00
_cell.angle_gamma   90.00
#
_symmetry.space_group_name_H-M   'P 1'
#
loop_
_entity.id
_entity.type
_entity.pdbx_description
1 polymer ?
#
loop_
_entity_poly.entity_id
_entity_poly.type
_entity_poly.pdbx_seq_one_letter_code
_entity_poly.pdbx_strand_id
1 'polypeptide(L)'
;MKKLIHSICFLFFIAIVFSSCISTKKTNNTDNKPKKQETNEIQKNDFSYKIIDFSEQFDYLETKIKYPEFKNFPVLNKYIKNTIFSNYDNFKSFAKTSWTEINDFNSKDSKSTLPPFEFNLESEIYFSKNIISVLLKDYVYSGGAHGNINLKAFNYHTEKDNFLSITDLINDSYNNIARECRTQLEEVLIQKNEILTTPSEKDQMQIMINEGTFPQAGNFEIFTIEKNVVTVYFEPYSVAPYSYGIQKATIKLNNK
;
A
#
# COMPACT_ATOMS: atom_id res chain seq x y z
N MET A 1 -18.95 -34.06 -17.17
CA MET A 1 -19.46 -33.41 -15.96
C MET A 1 -18.29 -33.32 -14.95
N LYS A 2 -17.54 -32.24 -14.95
CA LYS A 2 -16.51 -31.96 -13.95
C LYS A 2 -16.85 -30.63 -13.28
N LYS A 3 -17.04 -30.67 -11.96
CA LYS A 3 -17.47 -29.57 -11.12
C LYS A 3 -16.34 -28.56 -10.94
N LEU A 4 -16.67 -27.33 -11.24
CA LEU A 4 -15.89 -26.12 -10.96
C LEU A 4 -15.86 -25.91 -9.44
N ILE A 5 -14.67 -25.92 -8.83
CA ILE A 5 -14.49 -25.57 -7.42
C ILE A 5 -14.01 -24.12 -7.39
N HIS A 6 -14.91 -23.21 -7.10
CA HIS A 6 -14.58 -21.84 -6.74
C HIS A 6 -14.20 -21.82 -5.26
N SER A 7 -12.97 -21.49 -4.97
CA SER A 7 -12.51 -21.20 -3.61
C SER A 7 -12.95 -19.77 -3.24
N ILE A 8 -14.05 -19.67 -2.53
CA ILE A 8 -14.52 -18.42 -1.92
C ILE A 8 -13.94 -18.40 -0.50
N CYS A 9 -12.97 -17.52 -0.24
CA CYS A 9 -12.57 -17.16 1.12
C CYS A 9 -13.73 -16.44 1.80
N PHE A 10 -14.50 -17.17 2.61
CA PHE A 10 -15.57 -16.62 3.45
C PHE A 10 -14.96 -16.12 4.76
N LEU A 11 -15.00 -14.81 4.96
CA LEU A 11 -14.83 -14.18 6.26
C LEU A 11 -16.05 -14.50 7.14
N PHE A 12 -15.84 -15.35 8.14
CA PHE A 12 -16.86 -15.60 9.17
C PHE A 12 -16.89 -14.44 10.15
N PHE A 13 -17.92 -13.62 10.10
CA PHE A 13 -18.34 -12.75 11.20
C PHE A 13 -19.17 -13.56 12.18
N ILE A 14 -18.64 -13.88 13.34
CA ILE A 14 -19.43 -14.37 14.47
C ILE A 14 -19.77 -13.17 15.36
N ALA A 15 -21.01 -12.73 15.31
CA ALA A 15 -21.54 -11.78 16.26
C ALA A 15 -21.97 -12.55 17.53
N ILE A 16 -21.20 -12.43 18.60
CA ILE A 16 -21.61 -12.89 19.93
C ILE A 16 -21.97 -11.66 20.75
N VAL A 17 -23.25 -11.51 21.02
CA VAL A 17 -23.78 -10.49 21.95
C VAL A 17 -23.65 -11.05 23.36
N PHE A 18 -22.71 -10.54 24.14
CA PHE A 18 -22.69 -10.72 25.58
C PHE A 18 -22.96 -9.38 26.29
N SER A 19 -24.12 -9.30 26.92
CA SER A 19 -24.43 -8.26 27.90
C SER A 19 -23.78 -8.65 29.24
N SER A 20 -22.78 -7.89 29.70
CA SER A 20 -22.28 -8.00 31.05
C SER A 20 -21.87 -6.63 31.60
N CYS A 21 -22.33 -6.38 32.83
CA CYS A 21 -22.09 -5.19 33.63
C CYS A 21 -20.61 -4.85 33.74
N ILE A 22 -20.23 -3.65 33.32
CA ILE A 22 -18.88 -3.13 33.40
C ILE A 22 -18.68 -2.38 34.72
N SER A 23 -17.82 -2.95 35.56
CA SER A 23 -17.19 -2.23 36.66
C SER A 23 -16.06 -1.36 36.09
N THR A 24 -16.20 -0.03 36.13
CA THR A 24 -15.22 0.91 35.62
C THR A 24 -13.99 0.98 36.55
N LYS A 25 -12.93 0.23 36.23
CA LYS A 25 -11.59 0.59 36.67
C LYS A 25 -11.10 1.76 35.79
N LYS A 26 -10.83 2.91 36.43
CA LYS A 26 -10.12 4.03 35.78
C LYS A 26 -8.72 3.56 35.36
N THR A 27 -8.55 3.20 34.10
CA THR A 27 -7.24 3.19 33.46
C THR A 27 -6.88 4.63 33.13
N ASN A 28 -5.73 5.09 33.58
CA ASN A 28 -5.14 6.38 33.18
C ASN A 28 -4.77 6.27 31.69
N ASN A 29 -5.70 6.62 30.83
CA ASN A 29 -5.43 6.82 29.40
C ASN A 29 -4.62 8.11 29.27
N THR A 30 -3.32 8.01 29.13
CA THR A 30 -2.51 9.08 28.55
C THR A 30 -2.80 9.10 27.05
N ASP A 31 -3.95 9.65 26.67
CA ASP A 31 -4.26 9.95 25.28
C ASP A 31 -3.28 11.04 24.81
N ASN A 32 -2.19 10.62 24.19
CA ASN A 32 -1.29 11.54 23.53
C ASN A 32 -2.04 12.17 22.36
N LYS A 33 -2.23 13.49 22.41
CA LYS A 33 -2.86 14.23 21.31
C LYS A 33 -2.07 13.99 20.02
N PRO A 34 -2.75 13.80 18.88
CA PRO A 34 -2.09 13.67 17.60
C PRO A 34 -1.19 14.88 17.32
N LYS A 35 0.02 14.64 16.88
CA LYS A 35 0.95 15.69 16.48
C LYS A 35 0.88 15.84 14.96
N LYS A 36 0.62 17.04 14.51
CA LYS A 36 0.66 17.39 13.08
C LYS A 36 1.71 18.48 12.90
N GLN A 37 2.66 18.24 12.01
CA GLN A 37 3.65 19.22 11.58
C GLN A 37 3.54 19.38 10.06
N GLU A 38 3.89 20.56 9.58
CA GLU A 38 3.93 20.87 8.15
C GLU A 38 5.33 21.39 7.83
N THR A 39 5.88 20.95 6.71
CA THR A 39 7.13 21.52 6.21
C THR A 39 6.90 22.91 5.64
N ASN A 40 7.98 23.65 5.41
CA ASN A 40 7.93 24.81 4.55
C ASN A 40 7.45 24.40 3.14
N GLU A 41 6.91 25.37 2.40
CA GLU A 41 6.50 25.17 1.02
C GLU A 41 7.72 24.74 0.16
N ILE A 42 7.56 23.65 -0.57
CA ILE A 42 8.57 23.09 -1.47
C ILE A 42 8.16 23.44 -2.89
N GLN A 43 9.05 24.08 -3.65
CA GLN A 43 8.86 24.34 -5.07
C GLN A 43 9.66 23.31 -5.88
N LYS A 44 8.97 22.57 -6.75
CA LYS A 44 9.64 21.63 -7.68
C LYS A 44 8.94 21.68 -9.04
N ASN A 45 9.70 22.01 -10.08
CA ASN A 45 9.16 22.37 -11.39
C ASN A 45 8.15 23.53 -11.23
N ASP A 46 6.97 23.42 -11.82
CA ASP A 46 5.88 24.41 -11.73
C ASP A 46 4.92 24.13 -10.56
N PHE A 47 5.27 23.19 -9.68
CA PHE A 47 4.40 22.72 -8.60
C PHE A 47 4.92 23.12 -7.23
N SER A 48 3.98 23.57 -6.40
CA SER A 48 4.22 23.94 -5.01
C SER A 48 3.44 23.02 -4.07
N TYR A 49 4.10 22.48 -3.06
CA TYR A 49 3.50 21.57 -2.09
C TYR A 49 4.24 21.63 -0.74
N LYS A 50 3.61 21.13 0.29
CA LYS A 50 4.22 20.87 1.61
C LYS A 50 4.04 19.41 1.97
N ILE A 51 4.89 18.90 2.86
CA ILE A 51 4.70 17.57 3.45
C ILE A 51 3.98 17.74 4.78
N ILE A 52 2.90 17.02 4.94
CA ILE A 52 2.20 16.86 6.21
C ILE A 52 2.83 15.66 6.91
N ASP A 53 3.33 15.88 8.12
CA ASP A 53 3.85 14.86 9.03
C ASP A 53 2.86 14.73 10.19
N PHE A 54 2.15 13.60 10.23
CA PHE A 54 1.17 13.27 11.26
C PHE A 54 1.68 12.08 12.05
N SER A 55 1.60 12.15 13.37
CA SER A 55 1.95 11.04 14.26
C SER A 55 0.99 10.95 15.44
N GLU A 56 0.66 9.72 15.80
CA GLU A 56 -0.05 9.38 17.02
C GLU A 56 0.65 8.19 17.70
N GLN A 57 0.55 8.13 19.02
CA GLN A 57 1.07 7.02 19.79
C GLN A 57 0.08 6.66 20.90
N PHE A 58 -0.29 5.39 20.93
CA PHE A 58 -1.12 4.74 21.94
C PHE A 58 -0.37 3.52 22.47
N ASP A 59 -0.82 2.97 23.59
CA ASP A 59 -0.24 1.74 24.11
C ASP A 59 -0.35 0.56 23.14
N TYR A 60 -1.35 0.61 22.26
CA TYR A 60 -1.66 -0.44 21.28
C TYR A 60 -1.23 -0.12 19.84
N LEU A 61 -0.86 1.13 19.52
CA LEU A 61 -0.59 1.56 18.14
C LEU A 61 0.42 2.69 18.08
N GLU A 62 1.45 2.53 17.27
CA GLU A 62 2.33 3.61 16.81
C GLU A 62 1.99 3.98 15.37
N THR A 63 1.92 5.29 15.10
CA THR A 63 1.55 5.81 13.77
C THR A 63 2.48 6.93 13.33
N LYS A 64 2.96 6.83 12.08
CA LYS A 64 3.69 7.89 11.38
C LYS A 64 3.20 7.97 9.94
N ILE A 65 2.65 9.12 9.54
CA ILE A 65 2.07 9.33 8.22
C ILE A 65 2.67 10.58 7.60
N LYS A 66 3.36 10.43 6.45
CA LYS A 66 3.93 11.55 5.69
C LYS A 66 3.36 11.57 4.28
N TYR A 67 2.67 12.66 3.95
CA TYR A 67 2.04 12.81 2.65
C TYR A 67 2.08 14.25 2.13
N PRO A 68 2.03 14.45 0.79
CA PRO A 68 2.02 15.79 0.22
C PRO A 68 0.65 16.45 0.29
N GLU A 69 0.65 17.77 0.45
CA GLU A 69 -0.49 18.64 0.20
C GLU A 69 -0.08 19.70 -0.83
N PHE A 70 -0.66 19.64 -2.02
CA PHE A 70 -0.36 20.52 -3.14
C PHE A 70 -1.18 21.81 -3.05
N LYS A 71 -0.56 22.96 -3.35
CA LYS A 71 -1.17 24.29 -3.16
C LYS A 71 -2.44 24.50 -4.00
N ASN A 72 -2.45 24.04 -5.25
CA ASN A 72 -3.50 24.39 -6.22
C ASN A 72 -4.31 23.16 -6.70
N PHE A 73 -4.21 22.02 -6.04
CA PHE A 73 -4.84 20.76 -6.48
C PHE A 73 -5.73 20.15 -5.40
N PRO A 74 -6.87 20.81 -5.04
CA PRO A 74 -7.72 20.37 -3.93
C PRO A 74 -8.37 19.00 -4.17
N VAL A 75 -8.66 18.65 -5.44
CA VAL A 75 -9.21 17.34 -5.80
C VAL A 75 -8.19 16.25 -5.48
N LEU A 76 -6.95 16.38 -5.98
CA LEU A 76 -5.87 15.44 -5.69
C LEU A 76 -5.63 15.31 -4.17
N ASN A 77 -5.53 16.44 -3.45
CA ASN A 77 -5.33 16.45 -2.00
C ASN A 77 -6.45 15.71 -1.25
N LYS A 78 -7.70 15.91 -1.66
CA LYS A 78 -8.85 15.23 -1.07
C LYS A 78 -8.76 13.71 -1.24
N TYR A 79 -8.42 13.24 -2.44
CA TYR A 79 -8.30 11.80 -2.71
C TYR A 79 -7.14 11.17 -1.92
N ILE A 80 -5.96 11.82 -1.91
CA ILE A 80 -4.81 11.37 -1.12
C ILE A 80 -5.20 11.26 0.36
N LYS A 81 -5.72 12.34 0.94
CA LYS A 81 -6.10 12.41 2.35
C LYS A 81 -7.17 11.37 2.71
N ASN A 82 -8.22 11.26 1.91
CA ASN A 82 -9.30 10.32 2.19
C ASN A 82 -8.80 8.86 2.15
N THR A 83 -7.96 8.51 1.16
CA THR A 83 -7.38 7.16 1.08
C THR A 83 -6.54 6.86 2.32
N ILE A 84 -5.65 7.77 2.71
CA ILE A 84 -4.77 7.59 3.87
C ILE A 84 -5.58 7.40 5.14
N PHE A 85 -6.47 8.34 5.45
CA PHE A 85 -7.18 8.34 6.73
C PHE A 85 -8.28 7.30 6.81
N SER A 86 -8.89 6.90 5.69
CA SER A 86 -9.80 5.75 5.68
C SER A 86 -9.07 4.45 6.05
N ASN A 87 -7.89 4.19 5.49
CA ASN A 87 -7.09 3.02 5.81
C ASN A 87 -6.60 3.07 7.26
N TYR A 88 -6.10 4.23 7.69
CA TYR A 88 -5.62 4.44 9.04
C TYR A 88 -6.71 4.24 10.10
N ASP A 89 -7.88 4.85 9.92
CA ASP A 89 -8.99 4.78 10.89
C ASP A 89 -9.52 3.34 11.01
N ASN A 90 -9.59 2.60 9.89
CA ASN A 90 -9.94 1.19 9.89
C ASN A 90 -8.91 0.36 10.67
N PHE A 91 -7.61 0.58 10.40
CA PHE A 91 -6.55 -0.14 11.10
C PHE A 91 -6.47 0.24 12.58
N LYS A 92 -6.63 1.51 12.94
CA LYS A 92 -6.68 1.99 14.33
C LYS A 92 -7.80 1.33 15.11
N SER A 93 -8.97 1.19 14.51
CA SER A 93 -10.12 0.50 15.12
C SER A 93 -9.84 -0.98 15.33
N PHE A 94 -9.30 -1.66 14.33
CA PHE A 94 -8.85 -3.05 14.42
C PHE A 94 -7.79 -3.22 15.52
N ALA A 95 -6.74 -2.41 15.52
CA ALA A 95 -5.64 -2.46 16.47
C ALA A 95 -6.15 -2.33 17.92
N LYS A 96 -7.06 -1.38 18.16
CA LYS A 96 -7.65 -1.17 19.49
C LYS A 96 -8.43 -2.41 19.97
N THR A 97 -9.26 -2.99 19.11
CA THR A 97 -10.06 -4.18 19.45
C THR A 97 -9.18 -5.38 19.74
N SER A 98 -8.28 -5.69 18.81
CA SER A 98 -7.35 -6.84 18.93
C SER A 98 -6.43 -6.72 20.14
N TRP A 99 -5.92 -5.52 20.43
CA TRP A 99 -5.10 -5.27 21.62
C TRP A 99 -5.85 -5.56 22.92
N THR A 100 -7.12 -5.15 23.00
CA THR A 100 -7.95 -5.42 24.17
C THR A 100 -8.17 -6.91 24.37
N GLU A 101 -8.54 -7.64 23.31
CA GLU A 101 -8.75 -9.09 23.33
C GLU A 101 -7.49 -9.85 23.76
N ILE A 102 -6.34 -9.50 23.22
CA ILE A 102 -5.05 -10.13 23.55
C ILE A 102 -4.69 -9.89 25.01
N ASN A 103 -4.86 -8.67 25.53
CA ASN A 103 -4.56 -8.35 26.91
C ASN A 103 -5.52 -9.02 27.90
N ASP A 104 -6.80 -9.13 27.57
CA ASP A 104 -7.77 -9.86 28.40
C ASP A 104 -7.45 -11.36 28.46
N PHE A 105 -6.95 -11.93 27.39
CA PHE A 105 -6.48 -13.32 27.36
C PHE A 105 -5.21 -13.53 28.18
N ASN A 106 -4.21 -12.64 28.01
CA ASN A 106 -2.90 -12.75 28.69
C ASN A 106 -2.95 -12.37 30.17
N SER A 107 -3.97 -11.61 30.63
CA SER A 107 -4.10 -11.21 32.04
C SER A 107 -4.25 -12.40 32.99
N LYS A 108 -4.53 -13.59 32.46
CA LYS A 108 -4.72 -14.81 33.26
C LYS A 108 -3.43 -15.59 33.53
N ASP A 109 -2.37 -15.47 32.72
CA ASP A 109 -1.22 -16.37 32.82
C ASP A 109 0.19 -15.78 32.59
N SER A 110 0.38 -14.59 32.04
CA SER A 110 1.73 -13.99 31.95
C SER A 110 1.74 -12.53 31.54
N LYS A 111 2.69 -11.76 32.06
CA LYS A 111 3.04 -10.39 31.61
C LYS A 111 3.80 -10.46 30.28
N SER A 112 3.16 -10.91 29.20
CA SER A 112 3.71 -10.75 27.87
C SER A 112 3.38 -9.33 27.39
N THR A 113 4.36 -8.45 27.39
CA THR A 113 4.25 -7.14 26.73
C THR A 113 4.47 -7.35 25.25
N LEU A 114 3.38 -7.47 24.49
CA LEU A 114 3.47 -7.43 23.03
C LEU A 114 3.86 -6.02 22.59
N PRO A 115 4.66 -5.88 21.51
CA PRO A 115 4.91 -4.57 20.92
C PRO A 115 3.59 -3.99 20.39
N PRO A 116 3.43 -2.65 20.39
CA PRO A 116 2.27 -2.03 19.77
C PRO A 116 2.19 -2.40 18.28
N PHE A 117 0.99 -2.36 17.74
CA PHE A 117 0.79 -2.42 16.28
C PHE A 117 1.39 -1.16 15.63
N GLU A 118 1.71 -1.22 14.34
CA GLU A 118 2.31 -0.10 13.63
C GLU A 118 1.53 0.23 12.35
N PHE A 119 1.36 1.52 12.09
CA PHE A 119 0.88 2.05 10.82
C PHE A 119 1.83 3.16 10.37
N ASN A 120 2.70 2.86 9.44
CA ASN A 120 3.67 3.81 8.91
C ASN A 120 3.40 4.05 7.43
N LEU A 121 3.21 5.30 7.02
CA LEU A 121 2.97 5.67 5.62
C LEU A 121 3.95 6.74 5.19
N GLU A 122 4.57 6.51 4.05
CA GLU A 122 5.42 7.46 3.33
C GLU A 122 4.89 7.68 1.91
N SER A 123 5.27 8.80 1.31
CA SER A 123 4.92 9.13 -0.06
C SER A 123 6.13 9.50 -0.88
N GLU A 124 6.13 9.06 -2.14
CA GLU A 124 7.07 9.50 -3.17
C GLU A 124 6.31 10.33 -4.21
N ILE A 125 6.94 11.40 -4.71
CA ILE A 125 6.29 12.36 -5.61
C ILE A 125 7.14 12.48 -6.88
N TYR A 126 6.48 12.29 -8.02
CA TYR A 126 7.08 12.38 -9.34
C TYR A 126 6.33 13.41 -10.19
N PHE A 127 7.05 14.06 -11.09
CA PHE A 127 6.50 15.08 -11.96
C PHE A 127 6.88 14.81 -13.42
N SER A 128 5.89 14.92 -14.32
CA SER A 128 6.09 14.81 -15.75
C SER A 128 5.17 15.77 -16.48
N LYS A 129 5.72 16.84 -17.07
CA LYS A 129 4.93 17.90 -17.73
C LYS A 129 3.74 18.31 -16.82
N ASN A 130 2.52 18.04 -17.29
CA ASN A 130 1.27 18.37 -16.62
C ASN A 130 0.72 17.22 -15.77
N ILE A 131 1.57 16.31 -15.29
CA ILE A 131 1.18 15.16 -14.49
C ILE A 131 1.91 15.19 -13.16
N ILE A 132 1.16 15.03 -12.07
CA ILE A 132 1.66 14.75 -10.73
C ILE A 132 1.37 13.29 -10.43
N SER A 133 2.42 12.51 -10.14
CA SER A 133 2.29 11.15 -9.63
C SER A 133 2.65 11.12 -8.16
N VAL A 134 1.79 10.53 -7.34
CA VAL A 134 2.03 10.30 -5.91
C VAL A 134 1.93 8.81 -5.65
N LEU A 135 3.01 8.20 -5.18
CA LEU A 135 3.02 6.82 -4.71
C LEU A 135 2.96 6.85 -3.18
N LEU A 136 1.90 6.31 -2.62
CA LEU A 136 1.78 6.03 -1.19
C LEU A 136 2.28 4.61 -0.93
N LYS A 137 3.08 4.48 0.12
CA LYS A 137 3.59 3.20 0.61
C LYS A 137 3.29 3.14 2.10
N ASP A 138 2.39 2.26 2.50
CA ASP A 138 2.16 1.97 3.89
C ASP A 138 2.82 0.66 4.33
N TYR A 139 3.29 0.64 5.57
CA TYR A 139 3.73 -0.53 6.30
C TYR A 139 2.82 -0.72 7.49
N VAL A 140 2.18 -1.87 7.57
CA VAL A 140 1.21 -2.21 8.60
C VAL A 140 1.69 -3.45 9.35
N TYR A 141 1.96 -3.31 10.66
CA TYR A 141 2.27 -4.43 11.53
C TYR A 141 1.11 -4.69 12.50
N SER A 142 0.53 -5.87 12.38
CA SER A 142 -0.60 -6.33 13.21
C SER A 142 -0.25 -7.54 14.09
N GLY A 143 1.03 -7.73 14.38
CA GLY A 143 1.55 -8.92 15.03
C GLY A 143 2.04 -9.96 14.02
N GLY A 144 2.74 -10.98 14.52
CA GLY A 144 3.31 -12.05 13.69
C GLY A 144 4.77 -11.83 13.30
N ALA A 145 5.23 -12.50 12.25
CA ALA A 145 6.65 -12.53 11.87
C ALA A 145 7.12 -11.25 11.17
N HIS A 146 6.25 -10.57 10.45
CA HIS A 146 6.55 -9.32 9.72
C HIS A 146 5.27 -8.52 9.47
N GLY A 147 5.42 -7.25 9.14
CA GLY A 147 4.32 -6.41 8.65
C GLY A 147 4.05 -6.60 7.16
N ASN A 148 2.98 -6.00 6.69
CA ASN A 148 2.61 -5.97 5.27
C ASN A 148 2.93 -4.60 4.68
N ILE A 149 3.31 -4.59 3.40
CA ILE A 149 3.54 -3.39 2.61
C ILE A 149 2.43 -3.31 1.58
N ASN A 150 1.69 -2.19 1.57
CA ASN A 150 0.69 -1.89 0.55
C ASN A 150 1.07 -0.63 -0.19
N LEU A 151 0.70 -0.58 -1.46
CA LEU A 151 0.96 0.55 -2.34
C LEU A 151 -0.33 1.13 -2.90
N LYS A 152 -0.36 2.44 -3.07
CA LYS A 152 -1.41 3.12 -3.84
C LYS A 152 -0.79 4.26 -4.63
N ALA A 153 -1.13 4.35 -5.91
CA ALA A 153 -0.65 5.43 -6.76
C ALA A 153 -1.80 6.34 -7.21
N PHE A 154 -1.50 7.63 -7.32
CA PHE A 154 -2.36 8.64 -7.92
C PHE A 154 -1.60 9.30 -9.06
N ASN A 155 -2.12 9.26 -10.25
CA ASN A 155 -1.58 9.94 -11.41
C ASN A 155 -2.61 10.98 -11.87
N TYR A 156 -2.27 12.24 -11.71
CA TYR A 156 -3.21 13.35 -11.88
C TYR A 156 -2.75 14.31 -12.96
N HIS A 157 -3.62 14.53 -13.96
CA HIS A 157 -3.36 15.49 -15.03
C HIS A 157 -3.83 16.89 -14.61
N THR A 158 -2.91 17.78 -14.40
CA THR A 158 -3.14 19.09 -13.76
C THR A 158 -3.98 20.08 -14.57
N GLU A 159 -3.91 20.02 -15.91
CA GLU A 159 -4.72 20.89 -16.78
C GLU A 159 -6.13 20.32 -17.03
N LYS A 160 -6.27 18.99 -17.09
CA LYS A 160 -7.56 18.32 -17.32
C LYS A 160 -8.34 18.07 -16.04
N ASP A 161 -7.71 18.30 -14.89
CA ASP A 161 -8.28 18.11 -13.54
C ASP A 161 -8.85 16.68 -13.33
N ASN A 162 -8.14 15.64 -13.82
CA ASN A 162 -8.58 14.24 -13.74
C ASN A 162 -7.45 13.29 -13.43
N PHE A 163 -7.82 12.11 -12.88
CA PHE A 163 -6.91 10.99 -12.69
C PHE A 163 -6.73 10.23 -14.01
N LEU A 164 -5.53 9.67 -14.18
CA LEU A 164 -5.14 8.90 -15.35
C LEU A 164 -5.00 7.42 -15.00
N SER A 165 -5.48 6.57 -15.90
CA SER A 165 -5.13 5.16 -15.96
C SER A 165 -3.83 4.96 -16.75
N ILE A 166 -3.23 3.80 -16.64
CA ILE A 166 -2.02 3.49 -17.41
C ILE A 166 -2.28 3.51 -18.94
N THR A 167 -3.46 3.12 -19.37
CA THR A 167 -3.86 3.10 -20.79
C THR A 167 -4.05 4.51 -21.36
N ASP A 168 -4.34 5.52 -20.53
CA ASP A 168 -4.40 6.93 -20.96
C ASP A 168 -3.01 7.45 -21.36
N LEU A 169 -1.95 6.88 -20.77
CA LEU A 169 -0.57 7.29 -21.00
C LEU A 169 0.10 6.48 -22.12
N ILE A 170 -0.05 5.16 -22.09
CA ILE A 170 0.68 4.26 -22.99
C ILE A 170 -0.02 4.14 -24.34
N ASN A 171 -1.33 4.40 -24.39
CA ASN A 171 -2.19 4.23 -25.57
C ASN A 171 -2.04 2.83 -26.19
N ASP A 172 -2.02 1.80 -25.34
CA ASP A 172 -1.84 0.41 -25.70
C ASP A 172 -2.78 -0.49 -24.90
N SER A 173 -2.87 -1.75 -25.29
CA SER A 173 -3.69 -2.75 -24.62
C SER A 173 -3.00 -3.29 -23.36
N TYR A 174 -3.78 -3.77 -22.41
CA TYR A 174 -3.24 -4.48 -21.24
C TYR A 174 -2.39 -5.70 -21.61
N ASN A 175 -2.63 -6.33 -22.78
CA ASN A 175 -1.80 -7.45 -23.28
C ASN A 175 -0.35 -7.01 -23.55
N ASN A 176 -0.16 -5.84 -24.14
CA ASN A 176 1.18 -5.33 -24.45
C ASN A 176 1.87 -4.83 -23.19
N ILE A 177 1.15 -4.13 -22.30
CA ILE A 177 1.65 -3.71 -20.98
C ILE A 177 2.09 -4.94 -20.18
N ALA A 178 1.26 -5.98 -20.12
CA ALA A 178 1.54 -7.24 -19.43
C ALA A 178 2.80 -7.92 -19.97
N ARG A 179 2.93 -8.01 -21.29
CA ARG A 179 4.10 -8.60 -21.95
C ARG A 179 5.38 -7.86 -21.60
N GLU A 180 5.36 -6.52 -21.65
CA GLU A 180 6.51 -5.68 -21.36
C GLU A 180 6.95 -5.83 -19.89
N CYS A 181 6.01 -5.78 -18.95
CA CYS A 181 6.27 -5.99 -17.53
C CYS A 181 6.78 -7.40 -17.27
N ARG A 182 6.15 -8.42 -17.84
CA ARG A 182 6.52 -9.83 -17.66
C ARG A 182 7.94 -10.10 -18.10
N THR A 183 8.33 -9.64 -19.28
CA THR A 183 9.69 -9.84 -19.82
C THR A 183 10.75 -9.29 -18.86
N GLN A 184 10.54 -8.09 -18.30
CA GLN A 184 11.49 -7.49 -17.36
C GLN A 184 11.54 -8.24 -16.02
N LEU A 185 10.38 -8.67 -15.52
CA LEU A 185 10.31 -9.44 -14.27
C LEU A 185 10.95 -10.82 -14.40
N GLU A 186 10.73 -11.52 -15.53
CA GLU A 186 11.39 -12.79 -15.83
C GLU A 186 12.92 -12.64 -15.88
N GLU A 187 13.41 -11.58 -16.53
CA GLU A 187 14.84 -11.28 -16.57
C GLU A 187 15.44 -11.13 -15.17
N VAL A 188 14.78 -10.34 -14.32
CA VAL A 188 15.30 -10.02 -12.97
C VAL A 188 15.10 -11.16 -11.99
N LEU A 189 13.89 -11.75 -11.97
CA LEU A 189 13.48 -12.70 -10.92
C LEU A 189 13.84 -14.15 -11.24
N ILE A 190 14.06 -14.49 -12.52
CA ILE A 190 14.39 -15.86 -12.93
C ILE A 190 15.77 -15.96 -13.55
N GLN A 191 16.05 -15.17 -14.59
CA GLN A 191 17.27 -15.34 -15.39
C GLN A 191 18.52 -14.86 -14.68
N LYS A 192 18.42 -13.70 -13.97
CA LYS A 192 19.53 -13.10 -13.22
C LYS A 192 19.53 -13.47 -11.73
N ASN A 193 18.59 -14.31 -11.30
CA ASN A 193 18.43 -14.65 -9.89
C ASN A 193 19.25 -15.90 -9.54
N GLU A 194 20.39 -15.69 -8.90
CA GLU A 194 21.29 -16.76 -8.46
C GLU A 194 20.75 -17.59 -7.28
N ILE A 195 19.69 -17.11 -6.61
CA ILE A 195 19.07 -17.80 -5.47
C ILE A 195 18.20 -18.96 -5.94
N LEU A 196 17.55 -18.84 -7.13
CA LEU A 196 16.71 -19.89 -7.70
C LEU A 196 17.58 -20.99 -8.32
N THR A 197 17.83 -22.04 -7.59
CA THR A 197 18.78 -23.09 -7.99
C THR A 197 18.12 -24.28 -8.66
N THR A 198 16.82 -24.52 -8.40
CA THR A 198 16.10 -25.69 -8.93
C THR A 198 15.08 -25.30 -10.01
N PRO A 199 14.78 -26.22 -10.97
CA PRO A 199 13.71 -26.01 -11.93
C PRO A 199 12.35 -25.70 -11.27
N SER A 200 12.02 -26.40 -10.19
CA SER A 200 10.74 -26.22 -9.47
C SER A 200 10.59 -24.80 -8.88
N GLU A 201 11.66 -24.21 -8.33
CA GLU A 201 11.63 -22.83 -7.82
C GLU A 201 11.41 -21.83 -8.95
N LYS A 202 12.04 -22.05 -10.10
CA LYS A 202 11.86 -21.22 -11.30
C LYS A 202 10.44 -21.31 -11.85
N ASP A 203 9.86 -22.52 -11.90
CA ASP A 203 8.48 -22.75 -12.34
C ASP A 203 7.48 -22.03 -11.41
N GLN A 204 7.68 -22.10 -10.09
CA GLN A 204 6.83 -21.40 -9.13
C GLN A 204 6.94 -19.88 -9.29
N MET A 205 8.13 -19.33 -9.49
CA MET A 205 8.32 -17.91 -9.77
C MET A 205 7.63 -17.49 -11.06
N GLN A 206 7.74 -18.32 -12.12
CA GLN A 206 7.07 -18.07 -13.40
C GLN A 206 5.55 -18.01 -13.26
N ILE A 207 4.96 -18.88 -12.42
CA ILE A 207 3.52 -18.87 -12.14
C ILE A 207 3.15 -17.56 -11.48
N MET A 208 3.85 -17.13 -10.43
CA MET A 208 3.57 -15.85 -9.74
C MET A 208 3.68 -14.65 -10.70
N ILE A 209 4.72 -14.60 -11.53
CA ILE A 209 4.89 -13.54 -12.53
C ILE A 209 3.70 -13.53 -13.51
N ASN A 210 3.28 -14.69 -14.02
CA ASN A 210 2.18 -14.80 -14.96
C ASN A 210 0.84 -14.35 -14.35
N GLU A 211 0.57 -14.70 -13.11
CA GLU A 211 -0.64 -14.31 -12.38
C GLU A 211 -0.65 -12.80 -12.09
N GLY A 212 0.45 -12.26 -11.54
CA GLY A 212 0.55 -10.83 -11.21
C GLY A 212 0.66 -9.92 -12.43
N THR A 213 1.04 -10.45 -13.60
CA THR A 213 1.04 -9.72 -14.88
C THR A 213 -0.08 -10.15 -15.81
N PHE A 214 -1.13 -10.83 -15.31
CA PHE A 214 -2.29 -11.12 -16.14
C PHE A 214 -2.89 -9.82 -16.71
N PRO A 215 -3.26 -9.76 -18.01
CA PRO A 215 -3.63 -8.51 -18.69
C PRO A 215 -5.02 -8.00 -18.28
N GLN A 216 -5.10 -7.45 -17.10
CA GLN A 216 -6.30 -6.83 -16.52
C GLN A 216 -5.93 -5.52 -15.81
N ALA A 217 -6.88 -4.59 -15.72
CA ALA A 217 -6.65 -3.27 -15.16
C ALA A 217 -6.03 -3.31 -13.76
N GLY A 218 -6.58 -4.12 -12.85
CA GLY A 218 -6.16 -4.18 -11.45
C GLY A 218 -4.68 -4.50 -11.24
N ASN A 219 -4.05 -5.24 -12.15
CA ASN A 219 -2.63 -5.59 -12.04
C ASN A 219 -1.67 -4.44 -12.41
N PHE A 220 -2.20 -3.34 -13.01
CA PHE A 220 -1.40 -2.21 -13.49
C PHE A 220 -1.89 -0.86 -12.96
N GLU A 221 -2.66 -0.85 -11.86
CA GLU A 221 -3.17 0.38 -11.23
C GLU A 221 -2.09 1.13 -10.45
N ILE A 222 -1.06 0.42 -9.97
CA ILE A 222 -0.01 1.01 -9.16
C ILE A 222 1.15 1.39 -10.08
N PHE A 223 1.13 2.62 -10.57
CA PHE A 223 2.19 3.14 -11.43
C PHE A 223 2.46 4.61 -11.16
N THR A 224 3.65 5.06 -11.53
CA THR A 224 4.04 6.48 -11.55
C THR A 224 4.59 6.84 -12.90
N ILE A 225 4.62 8.15 -13.20
CA ILE A 225 5.30 8.66 -14.39
C ILE A 225 6.30 9.73 -13.99
N GLU A 226 7.53 9.57 -14.46
CA GLU A 226 8.57 10.59 -14.38
C GLU A 226 9.18 10.81 -15.75
N LYS A 227 9.19 12.05 -16.23
CA LYS A 227 9.60 12.39 -17.60
C LYS A 227 8.77 11.58 -18.61
N ASN A 228 9.41 10.65 -19.34
CA ASN A 228 8.78 9.81 -20.35
C ASN A 228 8.82 8.33 -19.97
N VAL A 229 8.91 8.03 -18.67
CA VAL A 229 8.97 6.65 -18.16
C VAL A 229 7.82 6.42 -17.21
N VAL A 230 7.00 5.43 -17.53
CA VAL A 230 6.02 4.86 -16.61
C VAL A 230 6.70 3.73 -15.84
N THR A 231 6.62 3.78 -14.52
CA THR A 231 7.07 2.69 -13.64
C THR A 231 5.85 2.02 -13.05
N VAL A 232 5.67 0.74 -13.32
CA VAL A 232 4.64 -0.11 -12.71
C VAL A 232 5.23 -0.79 -11.49
N TYR A 233 4.49 -0.80 -10.40
CA TYR A 233 4.89 -1.41 -9.13
C TYR A 233 4.04 -2.64 -8.83
N PHE A 234 4.67 -3.65 -8.29
CA PHE A 234 4.04 -4.88 -7.83
C PHE A 234 4.35 -5.06 -6.34
N GLU A 235 3.30 -5.17 -5.55
CA GLU A 235 3.41 -5.39 -4.11
C GLU A 235 4.06 -6.75 -3.79
N PRO A 236 4.60 -6.93 -2.58
CA PRO A 236 5.01 -8.26 -2.12
C PRO A 236 3.89 -9.29 -2.32
N TYR A 237 4.24 -10.48 -2.75
CA TYR A 237 3.33 -11.57 -3.15
C TYR A 237 2.60 -11.41 -4.50
N SER A 238 2.63 -10.24 -5.13
CA SER A 238 1.94 -10.06 -6.42
C SER A 238 2.63 -10.82 -7.56
N VAL A 239 3.95 -10.78 -7.64
CA VAL A 239 4.76 -11.41 -8.71
C VAL A 239 5.93 -12.23 -8.18
N ALA A 240 6.20 -12.17 -6.88
CA ALA A 240 7.28 -12.88 -6.21
C ALA A 240 6.96 -13.05 -4.72
N PRO A 241 7.60 -13.99 -3.98
CA PRO A 241 7.46 -14.13 -2.53
C PRO A 241 7.80 -12.83 -1.77
N TYR A 242 7.27 -12.69 -0.56
CA TYR A 242 7.45 -11.49 0.28
C TYR A 242 8.91 -11.04 0.43
N SER A 243 9.83 -11.98 0.56
CA SER A 243 11.27 -11.71 0.73
C SER A 243 11.91 -10.94 -0.43
N TYR A 244 11.27 -10.94 -1.60
CA TYR A 244 11.73 -10.17 -2.76
C TYR A 244 11.28 -8.70 -2.71
N GLY A 245 10.37 -8.36 -1.78
CA GLY A 245 9.88 -6.99 -1.62
C GLY A 245 9.06 -6.50 -2.82
N ILE A 246 9.03 -5.18 -2.98
CA ILE A 246 8.33 -4.51 -4.08
C ILE A 246 9.11 -4.72 -5.38
N GLN A 247 8.43 -5.22 -6.41
CA GLN A 247 8.99 -5.37 -7.75
C GLN A 247 8.54 -4.23 -8.67
N LYS A 248 9.32 -3.96 -9.73
CA LYS A 248 9.08 -2.84 -10.65
C LYS A 248 9.34 -3.26 -12.09
N ALA A 249 8.55 -2.72 -13.01
CA ALA A 249 8.83 -2.75 -14.44
C ALA A 249 8.66 -1.34 -15.03
N THR A 250 9.41 -1.01 -16.06
CA THR A 250 9.40 0.34 -16.65
C THR A 250 8.99 0.30 -18.12
N ILE A 251 8.17 1.25 -18.54
CA ILE A 251 7.70 1.38 -19.92
C ILE A 251 8.04 2.79 -20.41
N LYS A 252 8.82 2.89 -21.49
CA LYS A 252 9.13 4.18 -22.09
C LYS A 252 7.97 4.65 -22.95
N LEU A 253 7.52 5.88 -22.72
CA LEU A 253 6.54 6.52 -23.59
C LEU A 253 7.23 7.00 -24.86
N ASN A 254 6.69 6.62 -26.02
CA ASN A 254 7.13 7.18 -27.29
C ASN A 254 6.76 8.67 -27.33
N ASN A 255 7.74 9.54 -27.57
CA ASN A 255 7.49 10.95 -27.82
C ASN A 255 6.62 11.05 -29.08
N LYS A 256 5.36 11.45 -28.92
CA LYS A 256 4.54 11.94 -30.03
C LYS A 256 4.75 13.43 -30.20
#